data_a01ba31825dc9c82ea28fd924008747e
#
_entry.id   a01ba31825dc9c82ea28fd924008747e
#
_cell.length_a   1.000
_cell.length_b   1.000
_cell.length_c   1.000
_cell.angle_alpha   90.00
_cell.angle_beta   90.00
_cell.angle_gamma   90.00
#
_symmetry.space_group_name_H-M   'P 1'
#
loop_
_entity.id
_entity.type
_entity.pdbx_description
1 polymer ?
#
loop_
_entity_poly.entity_id
_entity_poly.type
_entity_poly.pdbx_seq_one_letter_code
_entity_poly.pdbx_strand_id
1 'polypeptide(L)'
;RPPRSTLFPYTTLFRSTVIVVGTGLAGASAAASLGELGYNVHAFCFQDSPRRAHSIAAQGGINAAKNYRNDGDSVYRLFYDTVKGGDYRAREANVYRLAQISVDIIDQCVAQGVPFAREYSGLLDNRSFGGAQVSRTFYARGQTGQQLLLGAYQALSRQIHAGTVKMKPRTEMLDLIVVDGKARGIVVRDLVTGQISSHTADAVVLATGGYSTAFFLSTNAKGCNVTATWRAHKKGAYFANPCFTQIHPTCIPVSGEHQSKLTLMSESLRNDGRIWVPKTAGDRRSPADIPES
;
A
#
# COMPACT_ATOMS: atom_id res chain seq x y z
N ARG A 1 10.90 26.64 34.87
CA ARG A 1 11.13 25.98 33.59
C ARG A 1 12.61 26.08 33.28
N PRO A 2 13.36 24.96 33.15
CA PRO A 2 14.73 25.05 32.69
C PRO A 2 14.72 25.57 31.23
N PRO A 3 15.72 26.37 30.83
CA PRO A 3 15.81 26.82 29.45
C PRO A 3 15.88 25.60 28.53
N ARG A 4 15.07 25.58 27.49
CA ARG A 4 15.21 24.58 26.42
C ARG A 4 16.65 24.70 25.93
N SER A 5 17.42 23.62 26.13
CA SER A 5 18.78 23.57 25.64
C SER A 5 18.74 23.69 24.14
N THR A 6 19.22 24.79 23.61
CA THR A 6 19.60 25.03 22.24
C THR A 6 20.89 24.27 21.93
N LEU A 7 21.02 23.06 22.45
CA LEU A 7 22.13 22.18 22.14
C LEU A 7 21.82 21.53 20.81
N PHE A 8 22.60 21.97 19.84
CA PHE A 8 22.74 21.61 18.45
C PHE A 8 21.64 22.15 17.54
N PRO A 9 21.94 23.23 16.81
CA PRO A 9 21.40 23.35 15.50
C PRO A 9 21.98 22.16 14.71
N TYR A 10 21.31 21.01 14.72
CA TYR A 10 21.50 20.00 13.68
C TYR A 10 21.01 20.65 12.39
N THR A 11 21.78 21.52 12.08
CA THR A 11 22.03 22.37 10.97
C THR A 11 21.65 21.69 9.67
N THR A 12 20.85 22.38 8.99
CA THR A 12 20.59 22.44 7.55
C THR A 12 21.75 22.00 6.62
N LEU A 13 22.93 21.68 7.10
CA LEU A 13 24.14 21.45 6.31
C LEU A 13 24.28 20.05 5.70
N PHE A 14 23.55 19.03 6.16
CA PHE A 14 23.71 17.64 5.66
C PHE A 14 22.40 16.84 5.68
N ARG A 15 21.27 17.42 5.28
CA ARG A 15 20.06 16.65 5.10
C ARG A 15 20.17 15.88 3.79
N SER A 16 20.37 14.57 3.89
CA SER A 16 20.28 13.71 2.71
C SER A 16 18.95 13.90 2.01
N THR A 17 19.00 13.95 0.69
CA THR A 17 17.81 14.05 -0.15
C THR A 17 17.34 12.65 -0.54
N VAL A 18 16.07 12.39 -0.32
CA VAL A 18 15.44 11.11 -0.70
C VAL A 18 14.33 11.39 -1.71
N ILE A 19 14.37 10.66 -2.81
CA ILE A 19 13.27 10.65 -3.78
C ILE A 19 12.33 9.48 -3.47
N VAL A 20 11.03 9.76 -3.42
CA VAL A 20 9.98 8.75 -3.31
C VAL A 20 9.11 8.80 -4.56
N VAL A 21 9.06 7.72 -5.33
CA VAL A 21 8.23 7.59 -6.52
C VAL A 21 6.99 6.76 -6.23
N GLY A 22 5.83 7.37 -6.34
CA GLY A 22 4.54 6.81 -5.96
C GLY A 22 4.06 7.35 -4.62
N THR A 23 2.75 7.60 -4.51
CA THR A 23 2.10 8.21 -3.35
C THR A 23 0.90 7.39 -2.87
N GLY A 24 0.89 6.10 -3.18
CA GLY A 24 0.01 5.14 -2.53
C GLY A 24 0.37 4.97 -1.04
N LEU A 25 -0.26 4.04 -0.34
CA LEU A 25 -0.06 3.86 1.09
C LEU A 25 1.43 3.75 1.46
N ALA A 26 2.20 2.94 0.72
CA ALA A 26 3.63 2.75 0.98
C ALA A 26 4.43 4.06 0.76
N GLY A 27 4.21 4.75 -0.36
CA GLY A 27 4.95 5.97 -0.69
C GLY A 27 4.58 7.15 0.20
N ALA A 28 3.30 7.32 0.51
CA ALA A 28 2.84 8.37 1.43
C ALA A 28 3.40 8.16 2.84
N SER A 29 3.36 6.92 3.35
CA SER A 29 3.92 6.60 4.66
C SER A 29 5.44 6.78 4.69
N ALA A 30 6.15 6.30 3.67
CA ALA A 30 7.61 6.46 3.58
C ALA A 30 8.01 7.94 3.52
N ALA A 31 7.36 8.74 2.68
CA ALA A 31 7.65 10.16 2.55
C ALA A 31 7.34 10.94 3.85
N ALA A 32 6.23 10.60 4.53
CA ALA A 32 5.89 11.21 5.81
C ALA A 32 6.95 10.87 6.87
N SER A 33 7.27 9.60 7.04
CA SER A 33 8.25 9.15 8.05
C SER A 33 9.66 9.71 7.79
N LEU A 34 10.10 9.74 6.54
CA LEU A 34 11.38 10.35 6.18
C LEU A 34 11.39 11.86 6.48
N GLY A 35 10.28 12.57 6.18
CA GLY A 35 10.12 13.97 6.52
C GLY A 35 10.17 14.23 8.03
N GLU A 36 9.51 13.38 8.84
CA GLU A 36 9.55 13.43 10.30
C GLU A 36 10.95 13.20 10.87
N LEU A 37 11.71 12.31 10.24
CA LEU A 37 13.12 12.06 10.56
C LEU A 37 14.07 13.19 10.13
N GLY A 38 13.56 14.19 9.41
CA GLY A 38 14.32 15.37 9.02
C GLY A 38 15.03 15.28 7.67
N TYR A 39 14.75 14.25 6.85
CA TYR A 39 15.26 14.21 5.48
C TYR A 39 14.58 15.24 4.58
N ASN A 40 15.28 15.68 3.53
CA ASN A 40 14.67 16.44 2.45
C ASN A 40 14.05 15.46 1.45
N VAL A 41 12.73 15.42 1.35
CA VAL A 41 12.04 14.42 0.56
C VAL A 41 11.39 15.04 -0.67
N HIS A 42 11.64 14.45 -1.84
CA HIS A 42 10.94 14.78 -3.07
C HIS A 42 10.00 13.61 -3.45
N ALA A 43 8.70 13.81 -3.32
CA ALA A 43 7.69 12.81 -3.63
C ALA A 43 7.08 13.07 -5.01
N PHE A 44 7.10 12.07 -5.88
CA PHE A 44 6.59 12.15 -7.25
C PHE A 44 5.36 11.29 -7.42
N CYS A 45 4.31 11.86 -8.01
CA CYS A 45 3.03 11.21 -8.23
C CYS A 45 2.65 11.28 -9.71
N PHE A 46 2.44 10.13 -10.33
CA PHE A 46 1.93 10.05 -11.70
C PHE A 46 0.51 10.62 -11.83
N GLN A 47 -0.31 10.40 -10.81
CA GLN A 47 -1.71 10.85 -10.81
C GLN A 47 -1.81 12.36 -10.52
N ASP A 48 -2.96 12.92 -10.84
CA ASP A 48 -3.33 14.31 -10.52
C ASP A 48 -3.55 14.53 -9.01
N SER A 49 -3.89 13.47 -8.31
CA SER A 49 -4.02 13.47 -6.85
C SER A 49 -3.24 12.30 -6.24
N PRO A 50 -2.45 12.54 -5.21
CA PRO A 50 -1.71 11.50 -4.51
C PRO A 50 -2.60 10.43 -3.88
N ARG A 51 -3.90 10.71 -3.70
CA ARG A 51 -4.89 9.77 -3.14
C ARG A 51 -5.49 8.81 -4.17
N ARG A 52 -5.14 8.92 -5.45
CA ARG A 52 -5.69 8.07 -6.52
C ARG A 52 -4.87 6.79 -6.74
N ALA A 53 -4.28 6.25 -5.70
CA ALA A 53 -3.55 4.99 -5.74
C ALA A 53 -4.48 3.78 -5.58
N HIS A 54 -4.02 2.62 -6.03
CA HIS A 54 -4.76 1.36 -5.86
C HIS A 54 -5.08 1.05 -4.38
N SER A 55 -4.28 1.54 -3.45
CA SER A 55 -4.51 1.39 -1.99
C SER A 55 -5.93 1.77 -1.56
N ILE A 56 -6.57 2.74 -2.22
CA ILE A 56 -7.94 3.16 -1.91
C ILE A 56 -8.97 2.05 -2.10
N ALA A 57 -8.66 1.06 -2.92
CA ALA A 57 -9.57 -0.03 -3.27
C ALA A 57 -9.47 -1.24 -2.33
N ALA A 58 -8.49 -1.30 -1.44
CA ALA A 58 -8.35 -2.39 -0.48
C ALA A 58 -9.46 -2.33 0.57
N GLN A 59 -10.15 -3.45 0.80
CA GLN A 59 -11.37 -3.49 1.60
C GLN A 59 -11.28 -4.42 2.81
N GLY A 60 -10.62 -5.56 2.66
CA GLY A 60 -10.65 -6.66 3.62
C GLY A 60 -10.12 -6.32 5.00
N GLY A 61 -9.00 -5.66 5.06
CA GLY A 61 -8.32 -5.32 6.30
C GLY A 61 -6.81 -5.41 6.20
N ILE A 62 -6.14 -5.21 7.33
CA ILE A 62 -4.70 -5.31 7.48
C ILE A 62 -4.37 -6.28 8.62
N ASN A 63 -3.46 -7.22 8.38
CA ASN A 63 -3.04 -8.21 9.36
C ASN A 63 -1.94 -7.67 10.28
N ALA A 64 -2.10 -7.90 11.59
CA ALA A 64 -1.08 -7.60 12.59
C ALA A 64 -1.14 -8.59 13.75
N ALA A 65 0.02 -8.95 14.28
CA ALA A 65 0.16 -9.98 15.31
C ALA A 65 -0.09 -9.43 16.72
N LYS A 66 -1.25 -8.77 16.95
CA LYS A 66 -1.60 -8.18 18.25
C LYS A 66 -2.20 -9.18 19.25
N ASN A 67 -2.68 -10.31 18.77
CA ASN A 67 -3.26 -11.36 19.58
C ASN A 67 -4.33 -10.89 20.60
N TYR A 68 -5.18 -9.93 20.21
CA TYR A 68 -6.18 -9.35 21.12
C TYR A 68 -7.21 -10.35 21.62
N ARG A 69 -7.52 -11.38 20.83
CA ARG A 69 -8.49 -12.43 21.22
C ARG A 69 -7.84 -13.60 21.94
N ASN A 70 -6.53 -13.56 22.11
CA ASN A 70 -5.76 -14.64 22.73
C ASN A 70 -6.03 -16.02 22.12
N ASP A 71 -6.20 -16.06 20.80
CA ASP A 71 -6.49 -17.26 20.00
C ASP A 71 -5.23 -17.93 19.44
N GLY A 72 -4.08 -17.64 20.05
CA GLY A 72 -2.80 -18.25 19.71
C GLY A 72 -2.06 -17.58 18.58
N ASP A 73 -2.39 -16.32 18.26
CA ASP A 73 -1.61 -15.53 17.29
C ASP A 73 -0.28 -15.06 17.92
N SER A 74 0.71 -14.84 17.07
CA SER A 74 2.01 -14.32 17.47
C SER A 74 2.77 -13.77 16.26
N VAL A 75 3.84 -13.02 16.53
CA VAL A 75 4.78 -12.57 15.49
C VAL A 75 5.32 -13.74 14.68
N TYR A 76 5.70 -14.82 15.35
CA TYR A 76 6.22 -16.02 14.70
C TYR A 76 5.14 -16.70 13.84
N ARG A 77 3.89 -16.78 14.32
CA ARG A 77 2.80 -17.36 13.55
C ARG A 77 2.46 -16.52 12.31
N LEU A 78 2.41 -15.20 12.43
CA LEU A 78 2.21 -14.31 11.27
C LEU A 78 3.35 -14.46 10.25
N PHE A 79 4.59 -14.53 10.74
CA PHE A 79 5.77 -14.79 9.90
C PHE A 79 5.64 -16.13 9.15
N TYR A 80 5.37 -17.21 9.88
CA TYR A 80 5.25 -18.56 9.30
C TYR A 80 4.14 -18.63 8.26
N ASP A 81 2.95 -18.12 8.59
CA ASP A 81 1.79 -18.11 7.69
C ASP A 81 2.08 -17.32 6.41
N THR A 82 2.80 -16.21 6.52
CA THR A 82 3.18 -15.36 5.38
C THR A 82 4.21 -16.05 4.49
N VAL A 83 5.23 -16.68 5.07
CA VAL A 83 6.26 -17.42 4.30
C VAL A 83 5.63 -18.63 3.61
N LYS A 84 4.80 -19.39 4.34
CA LYS A 84 4.09 -20.56 3.79
C LYS A 84 3.10 -20.16 2.69
N GLY A 85 2.30 -19.11 2.92
CA GLY A 85 1.37 -18.58 1.92
C GLY A 85 2.05 -18.02 0.67
N GLY A 86 3.30 -17.59 0.79
CA GLY A 86 4.18 -17.20 -0.32
C GLY A 86 4.99 -18.35 -0.92
N ASP A 87 4.60 -19.60 -0.68
CA ASP A 87 5.25 -20.80 -1.21
C ASP A 87 6.77 -20.85 -0.91
N TYR A 88 7.16 -20.37 0.27
CA TYR A 88 8.55 -20.33 0.77
C TYR A 88 9.52 -19.56 -0.14
N ARG A 89 9.03 -18.62 -0.95
CA ARG A 89 9.84 -17.83 -1.90
C ARG A 89 10.26 -16.46 -1.36
N ALA A 90 9.71 -16.06 -0.22
CA ALA A 90 10.02 -14.76 0.36
C ALA A 90 11.40 -14.77 1.04
N ARG A 91 12.00 -13.58 1.12
CA ARG A 91 13.17 -13.39 1.99
C ARG A 91 12.71 -13.37 3.45
N GLU A 92 12.98 -14.44 4.18
CA GLU A 92 12.46 -14.68 5.53
C GLU A 92 12.75 -13.54 6.51
N ALA A 93 13.97 -13.00 6.50
CA ALA A 93 14.35 -11.89 7.37
C ALA A 93 13.45 -10.65 7.16
N ASN A 94 13.05 -10.36 5.92
CA ASN A 94 12.14 -9.24 5.64
C ASN A 94 10.72 -9.53 6.15
N VAL A 95 10.25 -10.76 5.96
CA VAL A 95 8.90 -11.16 6.44
C VAL A 95 8.85 -11.18 7.95
N TYR A 96 9.90 -11.69 8.61
CA TYR A 96 9.97 -11.66 10.07
C TYR A 96 9.95 -10.23 10.62
N ARG A 97 10.73 -9.34 10.01
CA ARG A 97 10.73 -7.93 10.39
C ARG A 97 9.35 -7.28 10.17
N LEU A 98 8.68 -7.59 9.06
CA LEU A 98 7.31 -7.14 8.81
C LEU A 98 6.36 -7.61 9.93
N ALA A 99 6.43 -8.88 10.30
CA ALA A 99 5.60 -9.43 11.38
C ALA A 99 5.86 -8.75 12.73
N GLN A 100 7.15 -8.47 13.05
CA GLN A 100 7.50 -7.75 14.27
C GLN A 100 6.90 -6.35 14.33
N ILE A 101 7.04 -5.56 13.26
CA ILE A 101 6.58 -4.16 13.24
C ILE A 101 5.07 -4.04 13.04
N SER A 102 4.38 -5.11 12.66
CA SER A 102 2.95 -5.08 12.35
C SER A 102 2.10 -4.53 13.51
N VAL A 103 2.50 -4.81 14.73
CA VAL A 103 1.84 -4.37 15.96
C VAL A 103 1.88 -2.84 16.06
N ASP A 104 3.07 -2.26 15.91
CA ASP A 104 3.30 -0.82 16.01
C ASP A 104 2.63 -0.06 14.84
N ILE A 105 2.56 -0.67 13.66
CA ILE A 105 1.90 -0.10 12.49
C ILE A 105 0.41 0.14 12.74
N ILE A 106 -0.29 -0.79 13.41
CA ILE A 106 -1.70 -0.58 13.76
C ILE A 106 -1.84 0.61 14.71
N ASP A 107 -0.99 0.72 15.73
CA ASP A 107 -1.03 1.83 16.67
C ASP A 107 -0.71 3.17 15.99
N GLN A 108 0.25 3.17 15.08
CA GLN A 108 0.54 4.34 14.26
C GLN A 108 -0.66 4.75 13.38
N CYS A 109 -1.33 3.79 12.75
CA CYS A 109 -2.53 4.05 11.94
C CYS A 109 -3.66 4.64 12.80
N VAL A 110 -3.86 4.13 14.02
CA VAL A 110 -4.82 4.69 14.98
C VAL A 110 -4.46 6.12 15.34
N ALA A 111 -3.19 6.39 15.63
CA ALA A 111 -2.69 7.74 15.93
C ALA A 111 -2.83 8.71 14.74
N GLN A 112 -2.81 8.20 13.51
CA GLN A 112 -3.07 8.96 12.29
C GLN A 112 -4.57 9.19 12.02
N GLY A 113 -5.46 8.69 12.89
CA GLY A 113 -6.90 8.88 12.79
C GLY A 113 -7.63 7.84 11.93
N VAL A 114 -7.02 6.69 11.65
CA VAL A 114 -7.70 5.61 10.93
C VAL A 114 -8.83 5.03 11.81
N PRO A 115 -10.11 5.08 11.36
CA PRO A 115 -11.26 4.65 12.14
C PRO A 115 -11.48 3.14 12.03
N PHE A 116 -10.56 2.35 12.58
CA PHE A 116 -10.76 0.91 12.68
C PHE A 116 -12.04 0.57 13.46
N ALA A 117 -12.69 -0.52 13.09
CA ALA A 117 -13.80 -1.05 13.86
C ALA A 117 -13.38 -1.33 15.31
N ARG A 118 -14.33 -1.12 16.23
CA ARG A 118 -14.11 -1.33 17.67
C ARG A 118 -15.17 -2.22 18.23
N GLU A 119 -14.78 -2.99 19.24
CA GLU A 119 -15.69 -3.74 20.08
C GLU A 119 -16.42 -2.79 21.05
N TYR A 120 -17.47 -3.28 21.69
CA TYR A 120 -18.23 -2.50 22.67
C TYR A 120 -17.36 -1.98 23.83
N SER A 121 -16.32 -2.73 24.19
CA SER A 121 -15.31 -2.33 25.20
C SER A 121 -14.43 -1.14 24.78
N GLY A 122 -14.50 -0.73 23.51
CA GLY A 122 -13.63 0.31 22.94
C GLY A 122 -12.29 -0.19 22.38
N LEU A 123 -11.96 -1.46 22.55
CA LEU A 123 -10.79 -2.07 21.93
C LEU A 123 -10.98 -2.21 20.40
N LEU A 124 -9.88 -2.27 19.67
CA LEU A 124 -9.94 -2.50 18.23
C LEU A 124 -10.51 -3.90 17.95
N ASP A 125 -11.53 -3.96 17.11
CA ASP A 125 -12.05 -5.23 16.64
C ASP A 125 -11.14 -5.84 15.58
N ASN A 126 -11.02 -7.15 15.61
CA ASN A 126 -10.26 -7.93 14.63
C ASN A 126 -10.99 -9.22 14.29
N ARG A 127 -10.73 -9.75 13.11
CA ARG A 127 -11.40 -10.94 12.61
C ARG A 127 -10.42 -11.87 11.88
N SER A 128 -10.81 -13.14 11.76
CA SER A 128 -10.20 -14.05 10.79
C SER A 128 -10.68 -13.65 9.39
N PHE A 129 -9.74 -13.45 8.47
CA PHE A 129 -10.04 -13.05 7.10
C PHE A 129 -8.96 -13.52 6.14
N GLY A 130 -9.35 -13.81 4.89
CA GLY A 130 -8.39 -14.15 3.83
C GLY A 130 -7.63 -15.45 4.05
N GLY A 131 -8.22 -16.42 4.77
CA GLY A 131 -7.59 -17.71 5.08
C GLY A 131 -6.77 -17.73 6.37
N ALA A 132 -6.63 -16.60 7.06
CA ALA A 132 -6.03 -16.58 8.39
C ALA A 132 -6.95 -17.32 9.37
N GLN A 133 -6.40 -18.29 10.10
CA GLN A 133 -7.16 -19.11 11.07
C GLN A 133 -7.22 -18.50 12.47
N VAL A 134 -6.66 -17.31 12.64
CA VAL A 134 -6.69 -16.52 13.87
C VAL A 134 -7.19 -15.13 13.58
N SER A 135 -7.73 -14.48 14.60
CA SER A 135 -8.29 -13.12 14.51
C SER A 135 -7.16 -12.09 14.54
N ARG A 136 -6.60 -11.78 13.37
CA ARG A 136 -5.49 -10.81 13.23
C ARG A 136 -5.75 -9.68 12.25
N THR A 137 -6.91 -9.68 11.59
CA THR A 137 -7.23 -8.69 10.55
C THR A 137 -8.00 -7.53 11.14
N PHE A 138 -7.37 -6.37 11.20
CA PHE A 138 -7.96 -5.09 11.61
C PHE A 138 -8.60 -4.42 10.40
N TYR A 139 -9.79 -3.85 10.54
CA TYR A 139 -10.58 -3.40 9.40
C TYR A 139 -11.43 -2.16 9.70
N ALA A 140 -11.81 -1.45 8.65
CA ALA A 140 -12.72 -0.31 8.67
C ALA A 140 -13.91 -0.57 7.71
N ARG A 141 -14.64 -1.66 7.92
CA ARG A 141 -15.90 -2.06 7.28
C ARG A 141 -15.99 -1.72 5.78
N GLY A 142 -15.19 -2.39 4.95
CA GLY A 142 -15.17 -2.23 3.49
C GLY A 142 -14.39 -1.01 2.98
N GLN A 143 -13.89 -0.16 3.85
CA GLN A 143 -13.13 1.06 3.50
C GLN A 143 -11.70 1.07 4.03
N THR A 144 -11.17 -0.08 4.43
CA THR A 144 -9.89 -0.17 5.14
C THR A 144 -8.76 0.52 4.36
N GLY A 145 -8.60 0.21 3.08
CA GLY A 145 -7.54 0.81 2.27
C GLY A 145 -7.71 2.31 2.08
N GLN A 146 -8.94 2.78 1.90
CA GLN A 146 -9.24 4.21 1.81
C GLN A 146 -8.85 4.94 3.10
N GLN A 147 -9.23 4.41 4.23
CA GLN A 147 -8.96 5.03 5.53
C GLN A 147 -7.47 5.01 5.87
N LEU A 148 -6.77 3.91 5.59
CA LEU A 148 -5.32 3.82 5.74
C LEU A 148 -4.60 4.85 4.85
N LEU A 149 -5.02 4.98 3.59
CA LEU A 149 -4.43 5.95 2.67
C LEU A 149 -4.68 7.39 3.13
N LEU A 150 -5.88 7.70 3.62
CA LEU A 150 -6.20 9.03 4.16
C LEU A 150 -5.36 9.35 5.40
N GLY A 151 -5.17 8.40 6.32
CA GLY A 151 -4.30 8.56 7.48
C GLY A 151 -2.85 8.86 7.08
N ALA A 152 -2.29 8.06 6.17
CA ALA A 152 -0.94 8.28 5.65
C ALA A 152 -0.82 9.61 4.90
N TYR A 153 -1.85 10.00 4.13
CA TYR A 153 -1.88 11.28 3.43
C TYR A 153 -1.95 12.47 4.38
N GLN A 154 -2.66 12.36 5.49
CA GLN A 154 -2.66 13.42 6.52
C GLN A 154 -1.27 13.61 7.14
N ALA A 155 -0.58 12.51 7.46
CA ALA A 155 0.80 12.56 7.93
C ALA A 155 1.73 13.21 6.89
N LEU A 156 1.60 12.80 5.63
CA LEU A 156 2.35 13.39 4.51
C LEU A 156 2.05 14.89 4.35
N SER A 157 0.79 15.30 4.44
CA SER A 157 0.37 16.70 4.30
C SER A 157 0.99 17.59 5.39
N ARG A 158 1.13 17.07 6.61
CA ARG A 158 1.85 17.80 7.68
C ARG A 158 3.32 18.06 7.30
N GLN A 159 3.98 17.07 6.67
CA GLN A 159 5.38 17.23 6.25
C GLN A 159 5.52 18.13 5.03
N ILE A 160 4.55 18.14 4.12
CA ILE A 160 4.49 19.10 3.01
C ILE A 160 4.35 20.52 3.57
N HIS A 161 3.45 20.72 4.52
CA HIS A 161 3.25 22.02 5.17
C HIS A 161 4.51 22.48 5.93
N ALA A 162 5.19 21.56 6.61
CA ALA A 162 6.46 21.82 7.29
C ALA A 162 7.65 22.08 6.34
N GLY A 163 7.47 21.84 5.04
CA GLY A 163 8.51 22.04 4.02
C GLY A 163 9.57 20.95 3.94
N THR A 164 9.45 19.86 4.70
CA THR A 164 10.37 18.70 4.65
C THR A 164 10.09 17.80 3.45
N VAL A 165 8.86 17.80 2.95
CA VAL A 165 8.45 17.06 1.76
C VAL A 165 8.01 18.01 0.65
N LYS A 166 8.59 17.88 -0.53
CA LYS A 166 8.17 18.56 -1.76
C LYS A 166 7.43 17.56 -2.64
N MET A 167 6.15 17.77 -2.87
CA MET A 167 5.34 16.88 -3.69
C MET A 167 5.16 17.43 -5.10
N LYS A 168 5.34 16.54 -6.09
CA LYS A 168 5.15 16.81 -7.52
C LYS A 168 4.11 15.85 -8.10
N PRO A 169 2.82 16.24 -8.12
CA PRO A 169 1.78 15.46 -8.81
C PRO A 169 1.92 15.58 -10.32
N ARG A 170 1.22 14.73 -11.07
CA ARG A 170 1.25 14.67 -12.55
C ARG A 170 2.66 14.61 -13.12
N THR A 171 3.54 13.87 -12.45
CA THR A 171 4.93 13.72 -12.83
C THR A 171 5.28 12.25 -12.97
N GLU A 172 5.67 11.86 -14.18
CA GLU A 172 5.99 10.47 -14.53
C GLU A 172 7.50 10.23 -14.44
N MET A 173 7.91 9.16 -13.79
CA MET A 173 9.30 8.71 -13.83
C MET A 173 9.59 8.02 -15.16
N LEU A 174 10.54 8.58 -15.91
CA LEU A 174 10.99 8.03 -17.20
C LEU A 174 12.16 7.10 -17.07
N ASP A 175 13.13 7.40 -16.18
CA ASP A 175 14.32 6.59 -16.01
C ASP A 175 14.93 6.76 -14.60
N LEU A 176 15.80 5.81 -14.22
CA LEU A 176 16.63 5.86 -13.02
C LEU A 176 18.04 6.37 -13.40
N ILE A 177 18.54 7.31 -12.64
CA ILE A 177 19.93 7.79 -12.77
C ILE A 177 20.81 6.92 -11.89
N VAL A 178 21.77 6.21 -12.50
CA VAL A 178 22.74 5.38 -11.80
C VAL A 178 24.15 5.93 -12.07
N VAL A 179 24.89 6.20 -11.01
CA VAL A 179 26.28 6.65 -11.06
C VAL A 179 27.10 5.75 -10.14
N ASP A 180 28.18 5.19 -10.64
CA ASP A 180 29.05 4.25 -9.91
C ASP A 180 28.28 3.11 -9.21
N GLY A 181 27.32 2.53 -9.93
CA GLY A 181 26.47 1.43 -9.43
C GLY A 181 25.45 1.82 -8.35
N LYS A 182 25.28 3.11 -8.06
CA LYS A 182 24.36 3.62 -7.05
C LYS A 182 23.23 4.43 -7.69
N ALA A 183 21.99 4.23 -7.22
CA ALA A 183 20.87 5.07 -7.62
C ALA A 183 21.05 6.48 -7.06
N ARG A 184 21.21 7.46 -7.95
CA ARG A 184 21.55 8.85 -7.63
C ARG A 184 20.47 9.84 -8.05
N GLY A 185 19.34 9.38 -8.54
CA GLY A 185 18.25 10.24 -8.94
C GLY A 185 17.33 9.61 -9.96
N ILE A 186 16.46 10.42 -10.52
CA ILE A 186 15.49 10.03 -11.54
C ILE A 186 15.38 11.08 -12.64
N VAL A 187 14.99 10.64 -13.83
CA VAL A 187 14.51 11.49 -14.92
C VAL A 187 12.98 11.43 -14.92
N VAL A 188 12.34 12.57 -15.00
CA VAL A 188 10.89 12.68 -14.97
C VAL A 188 10.36 13.51 -16.12
N ARG A 189 9.07 13.31 -16.43
CA ARG A 189 8.28 14.14 -17.34
C ARG A 189 7.13 14.75 -16.57
N ASP A 190 7.00 16.06 -16.64
CA ASP A 190 5.78 16.76 -16.22
C ASP A 190 4.68 16.46 -17.24
N LEU A 191 3.56 15.91 -16.79
CA LEU A 191 2.47 15.48 -17.68
C LEU A 191 1.56 16.62 -18.11
N VAL A 192 1.73 17.82 -17.56
CA VAL A 192 0.97 19.01 -17.96
C VAL A 192 1.72 19.75 -19.05
N THR A 193 3.02 19.96 -18.85
CA THR A 193 3.86 20.78 -19.75
C THR A 193 4.63 19.96 -20.76
N GLY A 194 4.78 18.65 -20.53
CA GLY A 194 5.65 17.76 -21.32
C GLY A 194 7.15 17.93 -21.01
N GLN A 195 7.54 18.85 -20.14
CA GLN A 195 8.94 19.12 -19.81
C GLN A 195 9.60 17.91 -19.18
N ILE A 196 10.81 17.59 -19.67
CA ILE A 196 11.67 16.56 -19.09
C ILE A 196 12.72 17.23 -18.20
N SER A 197 12.90 16.70 -17.00
CA SER A 197 13.90 17.17 -16.05
C SER A 197 14.52 16.02 -15.26
N SER A 198 15.70 16.22 -14.71
CA SER A 198 16.38 15.29 -13.81
C SER A 198 16.41 15.83 -12.40
N HIS A 199 16.29 14.91 -11.45
CA HIS A 199 16.35 15.17 -10.02
C HIS A 199 17.36 14.25 -9.38
N THR A 200 18.29 14.81 -8.63
CA THR A 200 19.33 14.06 -7.91
C THR A 200 18.93 13.76 -6.48
N ALA A 201 19.40 12.66 -5.93
CA ALA A 201 19.16 12.27 -4.55
C ALA A 201 20.23 11.29 -4.05
N ASP A 202 20.34 11.18 -2.74
CA ASP A 202 21.19 10.20 -2.07
C ASP A 202 20.57 8.80 -2.08
N ALA A 203 19.23 8.72 -2.09
CA ALA A 203 18.49 7.47 -2.19
C ALA A 203 17.21 7.65 -3.00
N VAL A 204 16.77 6.57 -3.65
CA VAL A 204 15.52 6.51 -4.41
C VAL A 204 14.67 5.35 -3.88
N VAL A 205 13.46 5.66 -3.48
CA VAL A 205 12.43 4.71 -3.04
C VAL A 205 11.39 4.56 -4.15
N LEU A 206 11.24 3.37 -4.70
CA LEU A 206 10.18 3.04 -5.64
C LEU A 206 9.00 2.44 -4.87
N ALA A 207 7.91 3.19 -4.79
CA ALA A 207 6.66 2.81 -4.11
C ALA A 207 5.47 2.84 -5.09
N THR A 208 5.69 2.34 -6.30
CA THR A 208 4.78 2.48 -7.45
C THR A 208 3.68 1.42 -7.49
N GLY A 209 3.58 0.58 -6.46
CA GLY A 209 2.58 -0.48 -6.36
C GLY A 209 2.90 -1.69 -7.24
N GLY A 210 1.87 -2.47 -7.51
CA GLY A 210 1.98 -3.69 -8.31
C GLY A 210 2.03 -3.44 -9.81
N TYR A 211 2.08 -4.54 -10.58
CA TYR A 211 2.24 -4.51 -12.03
C TYR A 211 1.15 -5.32 -12.78
N SER A 212 0.05 -5.62 -12.11
CA SER A 212 -1.00 -6.50 -12.67
C SER A 212 -1.62 -5.99 -13.95
N THR A 213 -1.57 -4.67 -14.24
CA THR A 213 -2.06 -4.11 -15.50
C THR A 213 -1.18 -4.44 -16.72
N ALA A 214 -0.03 -5.10 -16.52
CA ALA A 214 0.71 -5.74 -17.60
C ALA A 214 -0.01 -6.98 -18.15
N PHE A 215 -0.96 -7.54 -17.39
CA PHE A 215 -1.73 -8.72 -17.77
C PHE A 215 -3.14 -8.35 -18.21
N PHE A 216 -3.70 -9.21 -19.08
CA PHE A 216 -5.09 -9.09 -19.50
C PHE A 216 -6.06 -9.31 -18.34
N LEU A 217 -7.16 -8.57 -18.31
CA LEU A 217 -8.19 -8.61 -17.26
C LEU A 217 -7.66 -8.36 -15.83
N SER A 218 -6.71 -7.45 -15.71
CA SER A 218 -6.22 -7.01 -14.41
C SER A 218 -7.35 -6.47 -13.52
N THR A 219 -7.33 -6.86 -12.25
CA THR A 219 -8.22 -6.32 -11.21
C THR A 219 -7.59 -5.13 -10.46
N ASN A 220 -6.41 -4.68 -10.86
CA ASN A 220 -5.73 -3.53 -10.27
C ASN A 220 -6.09 -2.21 -10.96
N ALA A 221 -5.91 -1.09 -10.27
CA ALA A 221 -6.03 0.24 -10.85
C ALA A 221 -5.05 0.42 -12.02
N LYS A 222 -5.46 1.22 -13.02
CA LYS A 222 -4.68 1.45 -14.25
C LYS A 222 -3.26 1.97 -14.02
N GLY A 223 -3.00 2.65 -12.89
CA GLY A 223 -1.67 3.13 -12.53
C GLY A 223 -0.67 2.03 -12.12
N CYS A 224 -1.11 0.78 -11.94
CA CYS A 224 -0.24 -0.35 -11.61
C CYS A 224 0.39 -0.94 -12.87
N ASN A 225 1.21 -0.17 -13.57
CA ASN A 225 1.66 -0.45 -14.95
C ASN A 225 3.13 -0.86 -15.07
N VAL A 226 3.83 -1.06 -13.97
CA VAL A 226 5.22 -1.53 -13.88
C VAL A 226 6.30 -0.61 -14.49
N THR A 227 5.97 0.49 -15.14
CA THR A 227 6.92 1.30 -15.93
C THR A 227 8.15 1.71 -15.14
N ALA A 228 8.01 2.31 -13.96
CA ALA A 228 9.14 2.76 -13.15
C ALA A 228 9.99 1.58 -12.64
N THR A 229 9.36 0.50 -12.21
CA THR A 229 10.04 -0.73 -11.75
C THR A 229 10.82 -1.38 -12.88
N TRP A 230 10.24 -1.43 -14.08
CA TRP A 230 10.90 -1.93 -15.28
C TRP A 230 12.14 -1.11 -15.64
N ARG A 231 12.05 0.22 -15.56
CA ARG A 231 13.20 1.11 -15.81
C ARG A 231 14.33 0.85 -14.83
N ALA A 232 14.03 0.68 -13.56
CA ALA A 232 15.01 0.33 -12.55
C ALA A 232 15.64 -1.05 -12.80
N HIS A 233 14.82 -2.03 -13.18
CA HIS A 233 15.30 -3.37 -13.54
C HIS A 233 16.28 -3.35 -14.71
N LYS A 234 16.00 -2.58 -15.76
CA LYS A 234 16.92 -2.38 -16.90
C LYS A 234 18.24 -1.74 -16.50
N LYS A 235 18.31 -1.06 -15.37
CA LYS A 235 19.53 -0.47 -14.80
C LYS A 235 20.23 -1.38 -13.77
N GLY A 236 19.79 -2.64 -13.67
CA GLY A 236 20.42 -3.66 -12.84
C GLY A 236 19.74 -3.94 -11.50
N ALA A 237 18.61 -3.31 -11.20
CA ALA A 237 17.85 -3.66 -9.99
C ALA A 237 17.23 -5.04 -10.12
N TYR A 238 17.31 -5.86 -9.07
CA TYR A 238 16.67 -7.16 -9.03
C TYR A 238 15.15 -7.01 -8.89
N PHE A 239 14.42 -7.92 -9.53
CA PHE A 239 12.99 -8.02 -9.44
C PHE A 239 12.64 -9.28 -8.65
N ALA A 240 12.01 -9.11 -7.49
CA ALA A 240 11.66 -10.24 -6.62
C ALA A 240 10.25 -10.74 -6.90
N ASN A 241 10.08 -12.05 -6.89
CA ASN A 241 8.79 -12.75 -6.96
C ASN A 241 7.87 -12.31 -8.11
N PRO A 242 8.35 -12.23 -9.37
CA PRO A 242 7.55 -11.72 -10.48
C PRO A 242 6.38 -12.64 -10.85
N CYS A 243 6.37 -13.88 -10.37
CA CYS A 243 5.30 -14.85 -10.60
C CYS A 243 4.06 -14.60 -9.74
N PHE A 244 4.15 -13.80 -8.68
CA PHE A 244 3.00 -13.54 -7.83
C PHE A 244 2.15 -12.39 -8.37
N THR A 245 0.96 -12.75 -8.84
CA THR A 245 -0.08 -11.82 -9.25
C THR A 245 -1.30 -11.98 -8.35
N GLN A 246 -1.93 -10.87 -8.01
CA GLN A 246 -3.17 -10.90 -7.24
C GLN A 246 -4.36 -10.66 -8.17
N ILE A 247 -5.33 -11.57 -8.12
CA ILE A 247 -6.66 -11.38 -8.71
C ILE A 247 -7.63 -11.12 -7.58
N HIS A 248 -8.41 -10.04 -7.70
CA HIS A 248 -9.44 -9.70 -6.72
C HIS A 248 -10.74 -10.46 -7.09
N PRO A 249 -11.16 -11.47 -6.32
CA PRO A 249 -12.25 -12.37 -6.73
C PRO A 249 -13.63 -11.68 -6.72
N THR A 250 -13.77 -10.56 -6.02
CA THR A 250 -15.00 -9.77 -5.99
C THR A 250 -14.99 -8.59 -6.97
N CYS A 251 -14.03 -8.58 -7.91
CA CYS A 251 -13.96 -7.57 -8.96
C CYS A 251 -14.86 -7.96 -10.14
N ILE A 252 -15.64 -7.00 -10.62
CA ILE A 252 -16.42 -7.15 -11.85
C ILE A 252 -15.53 -6.82 -13.05
N PRO A 253 -15.33 -7.75 -14.00
CA PRO A 253 -14.54 -7.48 -15.20
C PRO A 253 -15.10 -6.32 -16.01
N VAL A 254 -14.24 -5.64 -16.75
CA VAL A 254 -14.66 -4.59 -17.67
C VAL A 254 -15.49 -5.19 -18.79
N SER A 255 -16.71 -4.70 -18.95
CA SER A 255 -17.65 -5.15 -19.98
C SER A 255 -18.06 -4.03 -20.97
N GLY A 256 -17.32 -2.95 -21.07
CA GLY A 256 -17.60 -1.84 -21.97
C GLY A 256 -16.59 -0.71 -21.88
N GLU A 257 -16.64 0.21 -22.82
CA GLU A 257 -15.66 1.31 -22.92
C GLU A 257 -15.69 2.27 -21.73
N HIS A 258 -16.84 2.45 -21.12
CA HIS A 258 -17.06 3.42 -20.04
C HIS A 258 -16.95 2.83 -18.63
N GLN A 259 -16.83 1.52 -18.52
CA GLN A 259 -16.71 0.86 -17.23
C GLN A 259 -15.31 1.03 -16.63
N SER A 260 -15.24 1.42 -15.36
CA SER A 260 -13.98 1.39 -14.59
C SER A 260 -13.46 -0.05 -14.48
N LYS A 261 -12.16 -0.24 -14.65
CA LYS A 261 -11.50 -1.53 -14.37
C LYS A 261 -11.64 -1.98 -12.91
N LEU A 262 -11.93 -1.07 -12.02
CA LEU A 262 -11.97 -1.31 -10.59
C LEU A 262 -13.41 -1.16 -10.09
N THR A 263 -14.26 -2.07 -10.49
CA THR A 263 -15.58 -2.24 -9.89
C THR A 263 -15.52 -3.39 -8.91
N LEU A 264 -15.48 -3.08 -7.63
CA LEU A 264 -15.35 -4.06 -6.56
C LEU A 264 -16.66 -4.16 -5.80
N MET A 265 -17.11 -5.38 -5.56
CA MET A 265 -18.04 -5.67 -4.47
C MET A 265 -17.26 -5.76 -3.15
N SER A 266 -17.92 -5.50 -2.04
CA SER A 266 -17.26 -5.58 -0.73
C SER A 266 -16.73 -7.00 -0.48
N GLU A 267 -15.48 -7.12 -0.09
CA GLU A 267 -14.91 -8.40 0.35
C GLU A 267 -15.56 -8.94 1.65
N SER A 268 -16.29 -8.12 2.39
CA SER A 268 -17.09 -8.56 3.53
C SER A 268 -18.11 -9.62 3.13
N LEU A 269 -18.53 -9.66 1.85
CA LEU A 269 -19.38 -10.74 1.33
C LEU A 269 -18.78 -12.14 1.52
N ARG A 270 -17.47 -12.26 1.65
CA ARG A 270 -16.81 -13.55 1.90
C ARG A 270 -17.08 -14.10 3.32
N ASN A 271 -17.31 -13.21 4.26
CA ASN A 271 -17.60 -13.58 5.66
C ASN A 271 -19.10 -13.50 5.97
N ASP A 272 -19.80 -12.52 5.40
CA ASP A 272 -21.15 -12.12 5.81
C ASP A 272 -22.20 -12.44 4.75
N GLY A 273 -21.78 -12.98 3.59
CA GLY A 273 -22.65 -13.26 2.46
C GLY A 273 -22.43 -14.65 1.88
N ARG A 274 -23.27 -14.98 0.91
CA ARG A 274 -23.18 -16.20 0.11
C ARG A 274 -22.93 -15.85 -1.35
N ILE A 275 -22.03 -16.58 -1.99
CA ILE A 275 -21.82 -16.53 -3.42
C ILE A 275 -22.26 -17.87 -4.01
N TRP A 276 -23.18 -17.83 -4.94
CA TRP A 276 -23.71 -19.02 -5.57
C TRP A 276 -23.81 -18.84 -7.08
N VAL A 277 -23.79 -19.96 -7.79
CA VAL A 277 -24.03 -20.02 -9.22
C VAL A 277 -25.02 -21.15 -9.49
N PRO A 278 -25.94 -21.02 -10.46
CA PRO A 278 -26.82 -22.13 -10.86
C PRO A 278 -26.00 -23.31 -11.36
N LYS A 279 -26.38 -24.55 -10.97
CA LYS A 279 -25.76 -25.76 -11.53
C LYS A 279 -26.14 -25.98 -12.99
N THR A 280 -27.30 -25.48 -13.39
CA THR A 280 -27.83 -25.63 -14.75
C THR A 280 -27.97 -24.27 -15.40
N ALA A 281 -27.49 -24.14 -16.61
CA ALA A 281 -27.66 -22.92 -17.41
C ALA A 281 -29.17 -22.63 -17.59
N GLY A 282 -29.55 -21.39 -17.32
CA GLY A 282 -30.96 -20.94 -17.41
C GLY A 282 -31.81 -21.18 -16.17
N ASP A 283 -31.27 -21.72 -15.08
CA ASP A 283 -31.97 -21.77 -13.80
C ASP A 283 -32.21 -20.34 -13.30
N ARG A 284 -33.48 -19.98 -13.11
CA ARG A 284 -33.91 -18.64 -12.69
C ARG A 284 -34.54 -18.63 -11.29
N ARG A 285 -34.39 -19.69 -10.52
CA ARG A 285 -34.90 -19.72 -9.17
C ARG A 285 -34.30 -18.59 -8.32
N SER A 286 -35.07 -18.07 -7.42
CA SER A 286 -34.55 -17.15 -6.40
C SER A 286 -33.47 -17.83 -5.55
N PRO A 287 -32.43 -17.12 -5.10
CA PRO A 287 -31.46 -17.68 -4.15
C PRO A 287 -32.07 -18.32 -2.92
N ALA A 288 -33.20 -17.78 -2.45
CA ALA A 288 -33.96 -18.30 -1.30
C ALA A 288 -34.58 -19.68 -1.56
N ASP A 289 -34.84 -20.02 -2.83
CA ASP A 289 -35.45 -21.26 -3.27
C ASP A 289 -34.45 -22.36 -3.58
N ILE A 290 -33.14 -22.06 -3.45
CA ILE A 290 -32.04 -23.00 -3.72
C ILE A 290 -31.65 -23.65 -2.40
N PRO A 291 -31.80 -25.01 -2.27
CA PRO A 291 -31.42 -25.70 -1.05
C PRO A 291 -29.95 -25.50 -0.70
N GLU A 292 -29.66 -25.41 0.57
CA GLU A 292 -28.27 -25.49 1.05
C GLU A 292 -27.73 -26.90 0.76
N SER A 293 -26.62 -27.02 0.04
CA SER A 293 -25.95 -28.29 -0.25
C SER A 293 -24.99 -28.65 0.84
#